data_0cfbee4b81349460bc26b6da42e8b85f
#
_entry.id   0cfbee4b81349460bc26b6da42e8b85f
#
_cell.length_a   1.000
_cell.length_b   1.000
_cell.length_c   1.000
_cell.angle_alpha   90.00
_cell.angle_beta   90.00
_cell.angle_gamma   90.00
#
_symmetry.space_group_name_H-M   'P 1'
#
loop_
_entity.id
_entity.type
_entity.pdbx_description
1 polymer ?
#
loop_
_entity_poly.entity_id
_entity_poly.type
_entity_poly.pdbx_seq_one_letter_code
_entity_poly.pdbx_strand_id
1 'polypeptide(L)'
;NRESLIMPQLELKHYQTLALRALQRYLQTAATVGASSAFTQQTGYGYQAEPFGEVPCVCLRIPTGGGKTLLGTHAIGHLAQGWPGRHPQPLALWLVPSDTIRSQTLRALGTPGHPFRAALAAACGDDVAVCDLDAVGQLAPQDFDARAVVVVATIQSFRVEDTDQRSVYAF
;
A
#
# COMPACT_ATOMS: atom_id res chain seq x y z
N ASN A 1 30.83 -15.63 -15.64
CA ASN A 1 29.54 -16.28 -15.34
C ASN A 1 28.91 -15.58 -14.13
N ARG A 2 28.04 -14.63 -14.39
CA ARG A 2 27.11 -14.14 -13.38
C ARG A 2 25.91 -15.09 -13.41
N GLU A 3 25.92 -16.12 -12.59
CA GLU A 3 24.70 -16.83 -12.24
C GLU A 3 23.81 -15.82 -11.52
N SER A 4 22.78 -15.38 -12.22
CA SER A 4 21.65 -14.68 -11.65
C SER A 4 21.02 -15.62 -10.62
N LEU A 5 21.28 -15.38 -9.34
CA LEU A 5 20.53 -16.01 -8.26
C LEU A 5 19.07 -15.57 -8.42
N ILE A 6 18.30 -16.39 -9.12
CA ILE A 6 16.85 -16.24 -9.18
C ILE A 6 16.35 -16.57 -7.77
N MET A 7 16.17 -15.52 -6.97
CA MET A 7 15.51 -15.66 -5.66
C MET A 7 14.10 -16.21 -5.90
N PRO A 8 13.65 -17.21 -5.15
CA PRO A 8 12.32 -17.78 -5.33
C PRO A 8 11.28 -16.66 -5.09
N GLN A 9 10.52 -16.35 -6.12
CA GLN A 9 9.34 -15.51 -5.96
C GLN A 9 8.38 -16.23 -5.01
N LEU A 10 7.92 -15.53 -3.98
CA LEU A 10 6.88 -16.05 -3.10
C LEU A 10 5.59 -16.20 -3.91
N GLU A 11 5.21 -17.42 -4.22
CA GLU A 11 3.94 -17.71 -4.85
C GLU A 11 2.79 -17.42 -3.88
N LEU A 12 1.79 -16.69 -4.39
CA LEU A 12 0.56 -16.42 -3.65
C LEU A 12 -0.25 -17.71 -3.50
N LYS A 13 -0.67 -18.00 -2.28
CA LYS A 13 -1.64 -19.07 -2.02
C LYS A 13 -2.99 -18.72 -2.66
N HIS A 14 -3.79 -19.73 -2.95
CA HIS A 14 -5.08 -19.56 -3.61
C HIS A 14 -5.98 -18.50 -2.93
N TYR A 15 -6.13 -18.56 -1.60
CA TYR A 15 -6.94 -17.57 -0.87
C TYR A 15 -6.38 -16.14 -0.93
N GLN A 16 -5.06 -15.99 -1.02
CA GLN A 16 -4.41 -14.68 -1.18
C GLN A 16 -4.72 -14.09 -2.56
N THR A 17 -4.64 -14.92 -3.58
CA THR A 17 -5.03 -14.53 -4.95
C THR A 17 -6.51 -14.13 -5.02
N LEU A 18 -7.41 -14.87 -4.36
CA LEU A 18 -8.83 -14.53 -4.31
C LEU A 18 -9.07 -13.20 -3.60
N ALA A 19 -8.40 -12.96 -2.46
CA ALA A 19 -8.53 -11.71 -1.71
C ALA A 19 -8.05 -10.49 -2.54
N LEU A 20 -6.91 -10.62 -3.23
CA LEU A 20 -6.39 -9.55 -4.10
C LEU A 20 -7.28 -9.30 -5.31
N ARG A 21 -7.82 -10.34 -5.94
CA ARG A 21 -8.78 -10.19 -7.04
C ARG A 21 -10.07 -9.51 -6.58
N ALA A 22 -10.55 -9.83 -5.38
CA ALA A 22 -11.73 -9.17 -4.80
C ALA A 22 -11.45 -7.68 -4.55
N LEU A 23 -10.28 -7.34 -3.99
CA LEU A 23 -9.85 -5.95 -3.78
C LEU A 23 -9.75 -5.21 -5.12
N GLN A 24 -9.06 -5.77 -6.10
CA GLN A 24 -8.90 -5.16 -7.42
C GLN A 24 -10.25 -4.87 -8.09
N ARG A 25 -11.16 -5.86 -8.08
CA ARG A 25 -12.51 -5.69 -8.64
C ARG A 25 -13.28 -4.59 -7.92
N TYR A 26 -13.22 -4.55 -6.59
CA TYR A 26 -13.85 -3.50 -5.81
C TYR A 26 -13.35 -2.12 -6.23
N LEU A 27 -12.03 -1.92 -6.28
CA LEU A 27 -11.43 -0.64 -6.62
C LEU A 27 -11.77 -0.20 -8.04
N GLN A 28 -11.72 -1.12 -9.02
CA GLN A 28 -12.11 -0.83 -10.40
C GLN A 28 -13.59 -0.43 -10.52
N THR A 29 -14.47 -1.13 -9.81
CA THR A 29 -15.89 -0.80 -9.78
C THR A 29 -16.14 0.52 -9.08
N ALA A 30 -15.46 0.75 -7.93
CA ALA A 30 -15.58 1.99 -7.16
C ALA A 30 -15.13 3.23 -7.95
N ALA A 31 -14.13 3.10 -8.80
CA ALA A 31 -13.70 4.17 -9.71
C ALA A 31 -14.78 4.59 -10.72
N THR A 32 -15.75 3.73 -10.98
CA THR A 32 -16.82 3.97 -11.98
C THR A 32 -18.14 4.39 -11.31
N VAL A 33 -18.53 3.69 -10.23
CA VAL A 33 -19.89 3.86 -9.64
C VAL A 33 -19.86 4.38 -8.18
N GLY A 34 -18.68 4.72 -7.66
CA GLY A 34 -18.49 5.13 -6.26
C GLY A 34 -18.29 3.98 -5.31
N ALA A 35 -17.68 4.28 -4.15
CA ALA A 35 -17.26 3.27 -3.17
C ALA A 35 -18.44 2.50 -2.56
N SER A 36 -19.50 3.21 -2.16
CA SER A 36 -20.69 2.63 -1.55
C SER A 36 -21.41 1.66 -2.47
N SER A 37 -21.63 2.06 -3.72
CA SER A 37 -22.31 1.23 -4.72
C SER A 37 -21.49 -0.01 -5.06
N ALA A 38 -20.19 0.15 -5.29
CA ALA A 38 -19.29 -0.95 -5.60
C ALA A 38 -19.22 -1.99 -4.47
N PHE A 39 -19.14 -1.52 -3.22
CA PHE A 39 -19.10 -2.41 -2.05
C PHE A 39 -20.37 -3.23 -1.92
N THR A 40 -21.54 -2.57 -2.01
CA THR A 40 -22.84 -3.24 -1.91
C THR A 40 -23.05 -4.25 -3.04
N GLN A 41 -22.68 -3.90 -4.27
CA GLN A 41 -22.75 -4.83 -5.42
C GLN A 41 -21.88 -6.06 -5.23
N GLN A 42 -20.69 -5.91 -4.66
CA GLN A 42 -19.75 -7.02 -4.51
C GLN A 42 -20.02 -7.90 -3.30
N THR A 43 -20.51 -7.33 -2.20
CA THR A 43 -20.63 -8.03 -0.93
C THR A 43 -22.07 -8.34 -0.52
N GLY A 44 -23.04 -7.61 -1.05
CA GLY A 44 -24.44 -7.63 -0.59
C GLY A 44 -24.69 -6.88 0.72
N TYR A 45 -23.65 -6.27 1.31
CA TYR A 45 -23.75 -5.53 2.58
C TYR A 45 -23.70 -4.02 2.35
N GLY A 46 -24.25 -3.26 3.32
CA GLY A 46 -24.13 -1.80 3.32
C GLY A 46 -22.69 -1.34 3.54
N TYR A 47 -22.29 -0.29 2.82
CA TYR A 47 -21.02 0.38 3.00
C TYR A 47 -21.11 1.41 4.12
N GLN A 48 -20.14 1.43 5.02
CA GLN A 48 -20.04 2.46 6.05
C GLN A 48 -19.15 3.59 5.54
N ALA A 49 -19.80 4.66 5.06
CA ALA A 49 -19.08 5.79 4.46
C ALA A 49 -18.34 6.67 5.49
N GLU A 50 -18.88 6.81 6.70
CA GLU A 50 -18.24 7.62 7.75
C GLU A 50 -16.98 6.96 8.33
N PRO A 51 -15.88 7.72 8.54
CA PRO A 51 -15.70 9.16 8.26
C PRO A 51 -15.12 9.45 6.86
N PHE A 52 -14.96 8.46 5.99
CA PHE A 52 -14.19 8.57 4.74
C PHE A 52 -15.01 8.96 3.50
N GLY A 53 -16.34 9.05 3.63
CA GLY A 53 -17.23 9.38 2.50
C GLY A 53 -17.11 8.35 1.36
N GLU A 54 -16.90 8.83 0.15
CA GLU A 54 -16.75 7.99 -1.05
C GLU A 54 -15.30 7.53 -1.31
N VAL A 55 -14.37 7.76 -0.36
CA VAL A 55 -13.04 7.17 -0.46
C VAL A 55 -13.15 5.65 -0.21
N PRO A 56 -12.70 4.80 -1.15
CA PRO A 56 -12.80 3.35 -0.98
C PRO A 56 -12.08 2.87 0.26
N CYS A 57 -12.83 2.32 1.22
CA CYS A 57 -12.32 1.77 2.46
C CYS A 57 -12.80 0.34 2.62
N VAL A 58 -11.89 -0.62 2.80
CA VAL A 58 -12.22 -2.04 2.97
C VAL A 58 -11.34 -2.71 4.00
N CYS A 59 -11.88 -3.74 4.63
CA CYS A 59 -11.14 -4.62 5.51
C CYS A 59 -10.98 -6.00 4.85
N LEU A 60 -9.72 -6.40 4.61
CA LEU A 60 -9.40 -7.77 4.23
C LEU A 60 -9.07 -8.58 5.48
N ARG A 61 -9.97 -9.48 5.86
CA ARG A 61 -9.78 -10.32 7.04
C ARG A 61 -8.93 -11.55 6.71
N ILE A 62 -7.66 -11.49 7.09
CA ILE A 62 -6.68 -12.55 6.85
C ILE A 62 -6.19 -13.09 8.20
N PRO A 63 -6.11 -14.42 8.40
CA PRO A 63 -5.66 -15.01 9.65
C PRO A 63 -4.21 -14.65 9.97
N THR A 64 -3.82 -14.81 11.23
CA THR A 64 -2.42 -14.66 11.65
C THR A 64 -1.54 -15.67 10.89
N GLY A 65 -0.37 -15.23 10.43
CA GLY A 65 0.47 -16.05 9.55
C GLY A 65 0.00 -16.17 8.10
N GLY A 66 -1.15 -15.57 7.75
CA GLY A 66 -1.71 -15.61 6.39
C GLY A 66 -1.03 -14.71 5.35
N GLY A 67 0.11 -14.07 5.68
CA GLY A 67 0.87 -13.27 4.73
C GLY A 67 0.30 -11.87 4.49
N LYS A 68 -0.22 -11.21 5.54
CA LYS A 68 -0.79 -9.86 5.44
C LYS A 68 0.16 -8.86 4.79
N THR A 69 1.45 -8.90 5.15
CA THR A 69 2.47 -8.01 4.59
C THR A 69 2.66 -8.24 3.10
N LEU A 70 2.71 -9.50 2.66
CA LEU A 70 2.78 -9.85 1.24
C LEU A 70 1.54 -9.35 0.47
N LEU A 71 0.36 -9.55 1.05
CA LEU A 71 -0.90 -9.05 0.46
C LEU A 71 -0.91 -7.53 0.35
N GLY A 72 -0.46 -6.81 1.39
CA GLY A 72 -0.34 -5.36 1.36
C GLY A 72 0.60 -4.87 0.25
N THR A 73 1.72 -5.57 0.06
CA THR A 73 2.67 -5.26 -1.01
C THR A 73 2.03 -5.39 -2.39
N HIS A 74 1.30 -6.48 -2.64
CA HIS A 74 0.56 -6.69 -3.89
C HIS A 74 -0.60 -5.70 -4.06
N ALA A 75 -1.26 -5.31 -2.95
CA ALA A 75 -2.35 -4.32 -3.00
C ALA A 75 -1.88 -2.96 -3.51
N ILE A 76 -0.67 -2.51 -3.13
CA ILE A 76 -0.06 -1.29 -3.68
C ILE A 76 0.06 -1.40 -5.20
N GLY A 77 0.52 -2.52 -5.71
CA GLY A 77 0.63 -2.76 -7.14
C GLY A 77 -0.72 -2.74 -7.88
N HIS A 78 -1.75 -3.32 -7.28
CA HIS A 78 -3.11 -3.26 -7.86
C HIS A 78 -3.67 -1.84 -7.90
N LEU A 79 -3.38 -1.02 -6.87
CA LEU A 79 -3.72 0.39 -6.87
C LEU A 79 -2.99 1.15 -7.98
N ALA A 80 -1.69 0.91 -8.13
CA ALA A 80 -0.88 1.54 -9.18
C ALA A 80 -1.42 1.26 -10.60
N GLN A 81 -1.94 0.05 -10.83
CA GLN A 81 -2.41 -0.40 -12.14
C GLN A 81 -3.89 -0.09 -12.42
N GLY A 82 -4.69 0.09 -11.41
CA GLY A 82 -6.16 0.10 -11.56
C GLY A 82 -6.88 1.35 -11.06
N TRP A 83 -6.24 2.22 -10.32
CA TRP A 83 -6.89 3.42 -9.81
C TRP A 83 -6.56 4.64 -10.68
N PRO A 84 -7.57 5.34 -11.22
CA PRO A 84 -7.35 6.55 -12.02
C PRO A 84 -6.97 7.73 -11.13
N GLY A 85 -5.74 7.73 -10.62
CA GLY A 85 -5.18 8.82 -9.84
C GLY A 85 -4.73 9.99 -10.71
N ARG A 86 -4.56 11.17 -10.09
CA ARG A 86 -3.97 12.33 -10.76
C ARG A 86 -2.46 12.19 -10.98
N HIS A 87 -1.82 11.33 -10.20
CA HIS A 87 -0.38 11.10 -10.26
C HIS A 87 -0.08 9.81 -11.02
N PRO A 88 0.96 9.81 -11.86
CA PRO A 88 1.35 8.64 -12.65
C PRO A 88 1.90 7.50 -11.79
N GLN A 89 2.40 7.82 -10.59
CA GLN A 89 2.99 6.86 -9.66
C GLN A 89 2.21 6.81 -8.34
N PRO A 90 2.10 5.62 -7.70
CA PRO A 90 1.39 5.49 -6.44
C PRO A 90 2.20 6.07 -5.27
N LEU A 91 1.50 6.79 -4.38
CA LEU A 91 1.95 7.12 -3.05
C LEU A 91 1.18 6.26 -2.04
N ALA A 92 1.88 5.40 -1.31
CA ALA A 92 1.28 4.53 -0.31
C ALA A 92 1.76 4.88 1.09
N LEU A 93 0.82 5.08 2.02
CA LEU A 93 1.10 5.19 3.45
C LEU A 93 0.83 3.84 4.11
N TRP A 94 1.89 3.21 4.62
CA TRP A 94 1.84 1.92 5.32
C TRP A 94 1.89 2.12 6.82
N LEU A 95 0.75 2.00 7.48
CA LEU A 95 0.66 2.17 8.92
C LEU A 95 0.86 0.84 9.66
N VAL A 96 1.70 0.87 10.68
CA VAL A 96 2.02 -0.28 11.55
C VAL A 96 1.85 0.07 13.03
N PRO A 97 1.61 -0.93 13.89
CA PRO A 97 1.29 -0.68 15.30
C PRO A 97 2.49 -0.32 16.19
N SER A 98 3.73 -0.61 15.77
CA SER A 98 4.91 -0.38 16.62
C SER A 98 6.18 -0.09 15.79
N ASP A 99 7.17 0.55 16.43
CA ASP A 99 8.47 0.85 15.82
C ASP A 99 9.26 -0.40 15.44
N THR A 100 9.13 -1.47 16.19
CA THR A 100 9.75 -2.75 15.84
C THR A 100 9.22 -3.26 14.50
N ILE A 101 7.89 -3.24 14.31
CA ILE A 101 7.26 -3.66 13.06
C ILE A 101 7.59 -2.66 11.94
N ARG A 102 7.66 -1.35 12.24
CA ARG A 102 8.09 -0.32 11.28
C ARG A 102 9.47 -0.63 10.72
N SER A 103 10.44 -0.85 11.60
CA SER A 103 11.83 -1.16 11.21
C SER A 103 11.94 -2.45 10.39
N GLN A 104 11.19 -3.49 10.78
CA GLN A 104 11.13 -4.75 10.03
C GLN A 104 10.50 -4.56 8.64
N THR A 105 9.42 -3.77 8.54
CA THR A 105 8.73 -3.48 7.28
C THR A 105 9.62 -2.66 6.34
N LEU A 106 10.25 -1.59 6.85
CA LEU A 106 11.21 -0.79 6.08
C LEU A 106 12.34 -1.66 5.51
N ARG A 107 12.91 -2.55 6.33
CA ARG A 107 13.96 -3.47 5.88
C ARG A 107 13.44 -4.42 4.82
N ALA A 108 12.29 -5.03 5.03
CA ALA A 108 11.72 -6.02 4.11
C ALA A 108 11.36 -5.42 2.74
N LEU A 109 10.79 -4.19 2.74
CA LEU A 109 10.41 -3.49 1.50
C LEU A 109 11.59 -2.78 0.83
N GLY A 110 12.60 -2.36 1.59
CA GLY A 110 13.76 -1.60 1.08
C GLY A 110 14.93 -2.46 0.63
N THR A 111 15.07 -3.71 1.12
CA THR A 111 16.24 -4.55 0.82
C THR A 111 16.12 -5.22 -0.54
N PRO A 112 17.04 -4.96 -1.48
CA PRO A 112 17.10 -5.69 -2.75
C PRO A 112 17.19 -7.20 -2.54
N GLY A 113 16.43 -7.98 -3.32
CA GLY A 113 16.37 -9.44 -3.20
C GLY A 113 15.43 -9.96 -2.11
N HIS A 114 14.91 -9.13 -1.23
CA HIS A 114 13.85 -9.55 -0.31
C HIS A 114 12.55 -9.82 -1.09
N PRO A 115 11.80 -10.93 -0.81
CA PRO A 115 10.60 -11.28 -1.58
C PRO A 115 9.54 -10.18 -1.64
N PHE A 116 9.36 -9.40 -0.57
CA PHE A 116 8.41 -8.28 -0.55
C PHE A 116 8.89 -7.12 -1.42
N ARG A 117 10.20 -6.83 -1.45
CA ARG A 117 10.77 -5.85 -2.38
C ARG A 117 10.59 -6.30 -3.83
N ALA A 118 10.82 -7.56 -4.12
CA ALA A 118 10.64 -8.12 -5.47
C ALA A 118 9.17 -8.02 -5.92
N ALA A 119 8.22 -8.33 -5.04
CA ALA A 119 6.79 -8.19 -5.33
C ALA A 119 6.39 -6.72 -5.59
N LEU A 120 6.94 -5.78 -4.83
CA LEU A 120 6.71 -4.35 -5.02
C LEU A 120 7.29 -3.85 -6.33
N ALA A 121 8.53 -4.23 -6.65
CA ALA A 121 9.21 -3.87 -7.89
C ALA A 121 8.50 -4.45 -9.13
N ALA A 122 8.02 -5.68 -9.05
CA ALA A 122 7.26 -6.30 -10.14
C ALA A 122 5.95 -5.55 -10.45
N ALA A 123 5.36 -4.90 -9.46
CA ALA A 123 4.09 -4.19 -9.60
C ALA A 123 4.24 -2.70 -9.97
N CYS A 124 5.25 -2.04 -9.42
CA CYS A 124 5.44 -0.57 -9.51
C CYS A 124 6.69 -0.17 -10.29
N GLY A 125 7.48 -1.14 -10.79
CA GLY A 125 8.80 -0.90 -11.38
C GLY A 125 9.93 -1.00 -10.35
N ASP A 126 11.17 -1.12 -10.83
CA ASP A 126 12.35 -1.31 -9.97
C ASP A 126 12.68 -0.08 -9.12
N ASP A 127 12.37 1.11 -9.62
CA ASP A 127 12.61 2.38 -8.93
C ASP A 127 11.42 2.69 -7.99
N VAL A 128 11.43 2.07 -6.82
CA VAL A 128 10.47 2.33 -5.74
C VAL A 128 11.20 2.91 -4.54
N ALA A 129 10.81 4.09 -4.11
CA ALA A 129 11.27 4.68 -2.86
C ALA A 129 10.52 4.06 -1.67
N VAL A 130 11.25 3.57 -0.67
CA VAL A 130 10.70 3.10 0.59
C VAL A 130 11.38 3.87 1.72
N CYS A 131 10.61 4.64 2.46
CA CYS A 131 11.14 5.53 3.49
C CYS A 131 10.22 5.57 4.72
N ASP A 132 10.71 6.13 5.82
CA ASP A 132 9.89 6.51 6.96
C ASP A 132 9.37 7.95 6.82
N LEU A 133 8.57 8.37 7.79
CA LEU A 133 7.94 9.68 7.76
C LEU A 133 8.96 10.83 7.81
N ASP A 134 10.07 10.65 8.54
CA ASP A 134 11.10 11.68 8.68
C ASP A 134 11.86 11.89 7.36
N ALA A 135 12.04 10.83 6.59
CA ALA A 135 12.72 10.89 5.30
C ALA A 135 11.84 11.43 4.16
N VAL A 136 10.51 11.46 4.31
CA VAL A 136 9.60 12.03 3.30
C VAL A 136 9.93 13.49 3.02
N GLY A 137 10.25 14.27 4.05
CA GLY A 137 10.64 15.67 3.89
C GLY A 137 11.93 15.92 3.10
N GLN A 138 12.68 14.86 2.80
CA GLN A 138 13.90 14.93 1.98
C GLN A 138 13.63 14.60 0.51
N LEU A 139 12.44 14.09 0.18
CA LEU A 139 12.03 13.81 -1.19
C LEU A 139 11.67 15.13 -1.89
N ALA A 140 12.11 15.26 -3.13
CA ALA A 140 11.70 16.38 -3.96
C ALA A 140 10.31 16.11 -4.58
N PRO A 141 9.50 17.14 -4.89
CA PRO A 141 8.17 16.96 -5.49
C PRO A 141 8.18 16.06 -6.74
N GLN A 142 9.23 16.18 -7.58
CA GLN A 142 9.39 15.37 -8.78
C GLN A 142 9.60 13.87 -8.51
N ASP A 143 10.03 13.48 -7.29
CA ASP A 143 10.19 12.07 -6.92
C ASP A 143 8.84 11.35 -6.91
N PHE A 144 7.77 12.05 -6.51
CA PHE A 144 6.42 11.49 -6.44
C PHE A 144 5.78 11.26 -7.81
N ASP A 145 6.25 11.96 -8.84
CA ASP A 145 5.82 11.74 -10.22
C ASP A 145 6.69 10.72 -10.94
N ALA A 146 7.97 10.62 -10.56
CA ALA A 146 8.95 9.77 -11.23
C ALA A 146 8.86 8.30 -10.81
N ARG A 147 8.54 8.03 -9.53
CA ARG A 147 8.57 6.68 -8.96
C ARG A 147 7.51 6.44 -7.90
N ALA A 148 7.18 5.16 -7.70
CA ALA A 148 6.32 4.78 -6.57
C ALA A 148 6.99 5.09 -5.22
N VAL A 149 6.23 5.65 -4.29
CA VAL A 149 6.72 5.99 -2.94
C VAL A 149 5.90 5.24 -1.90
N VAL A 150 6.57 4.50 -1.02
CA VAL A 150 5.96 3.80 0.12
C VAL A 150 6.53 4.38 1.40
N VAL A 151 5.68 5.07 2.14
CA VAL A 151 6.02 5.66 3.45
C VAL A 151 5.56 4.71 4.54
N VAL A 152 6.46 4.25 5.39
CA VAL A 152 6.15 3.37 6.51
C VAL A 152 6.18 4.17 7.81
N ALA A 153 5.06 4.23 8.51
CA ALA A 153 4.92 4.99 9.75
C ALA A 153 4.17 4.19 10.82
N THR A 154 4.31 4.58 12.07
CA THR A 154 3.45 4.08 13.14
C THR A 154 2.20 4.95 13.27
N ILE A 155 1.11 4.39 13.79
CA ILE A 155 -0.10 5.17 14.08
C ILE A 155 0.21 6.29 15.08
N GLN A 156 1.13 6.05 16.00
CA GLN A 156 1.58 7.01 17.02
C GLN A 156 2.28 8.22 16.42
N SER A 157 2.97 8.06 15.29
CA SER A 157 3.65 9.17 14.59
C SER A 157 2.70 10.30 14.15
N PHE A 158 1.39 10.03 14.09
CA PHE A 158 0.34 11.01 13.76
C PHE A 158 -0.39 11.55 14.99
N ARG A 159 -0.09 11.06 16.19
CA ARG A 159 -0.61 11.60 17.44
C ARG A 159 0.29 12.73 17.89
N VAL A 160 0.04 13.92 17.38
CA VAL A 160 0.73 15.13 17.82
C VAL A 160 -0.13 15.80 18.88
N GLU A 161 0.43 15.95 20.09
CA GLU A 161 -0.24 16.65 21.20
C GLU A 161 -0.31 18.16 20.96
N ASP A 162 0.54 18.70 20.09
CA ASP A 162 0.62 20.11 19.78
C ASP A 162 0.07 20.42 18.39
N THR A 163 -0.94 21.30 18.34
CA THR A 163 -1.68 21.66 17.13
C THR A 163 -0.79 22.37 16.10
N ASP A 164 0.27 23.02 16.54
CA ASP A 164 1.18 23.80 15.69
C ASP A 164 2.19 22.94 14.90
N GLN A 165 2.34 21.66 15.28
CA GLN A 165 3.23 20.71 14.57
C GLN A 165 2.51 19.82 13.57
N ARG A 166 1.23 20.05 13.27
CA ARG A 166 0.48 19.31 12.25
C ARG A 166 0.87 19.74 10.83
N SER A 167 2.13 19.58 10.47
CA SER A 167 2.61 19.84 9.10
C SER A 167 2.10 18.84 8.05
N VAL A 168 1.33 17.84 8.46
CA VAL A 168 0.72 16.86 7.53
C VAL A 168 -0.25 17.48 6.52
N TYR A 169 -0.71 18.71 6.77
CA TYR A 169 -1.61 19.45 5.87
C TYR A 169 -0.88 20.45 4.95
N ALA A 170 0.45 20.42 4.91
CA ALA A 170 1.25 21.34 4.10
C ALA A 170 1.67 20.75 2.72
N PHE A 171 1.00 19.69 2.26
CA PHE A 171 1.22 19.10 0.94
C PHE A 171 0.05 19.36 -0.01
#